data_182f9cd89c1ddc4d2735d14c1b5adbf2
#
_entry.id   182f9cd89c1ddc4d2735d14c1b5adbf2
#
_cell.length_a   1.000
_cell.length_b   1.000
_cell.length_c   1.000
_cell.angle_alpha   90.00
_cell.angle_beta   90.00
_cell.angle_gamma   90.00
#
_symmetry.space_group_name_H-M   'P 1'
#
loop_
_entity.id
_entity.type
_entity.pdbx_description
1 polymer ?
#
loop_
_entity_poly.entity_id
_entity_poly.type
_entity_poly.pdbx_seq_one_letter_code
_entity_poly.pdbx_strand_id
1 'polypeptide(L)'
;MALNPDFAGRTYPPSAVYEVGREKIREFADAISDPNPVYRDPAAAQAYGHDDVIAPPTFPVIVSQRATAGAIFDPELGLDYSRVVHGEERFVYTRPVRVGDRLTATLTIETIRSVAGNDILGTRADVATESGEPVVTAYSTIIVRGPEA
;
A
#
# COMPACT_ATOMS: atom_id res chain seq x y z
N MET A 1 18.69 10.26 -13.68
CA MET A 1 19.69 9.38 -13.02
C MET A 1 18.99 8.06 -12.81
N ALA A 2 19.57 6.97 -13.18
CA ALA A 2 18.95 5.66 -13.04
C ALA A 2 18.83 5.29 -11.56
N LEU A 3 17.77 4.55 -11.21
CA LEU A 3 17.63 3.97 -9.88
C LEU A 3 18.82 3.03 -9.57
N ASN A 4 19.23 3.00 -8.32
CA ASN A 4 20.29 2.11 -7.88
C ASN A 4 19.85 0.63 -7.91
N PRO A 5 20.35 -0.20 -8.82
CA PRO A 5 19.92 -1.58 -8.96
C PRO A 5 20.26 -2.47 -7.77
N ASP A 6 21.23 -2.07 -6.92
CA ASP A 6 21.64 -2.83 -5.74
C ASP A 6 20.55 -2.83 -4.65
N PHE A 7 19.51 -2.01 -4.81
CA PHE A 7 18.36 -1.99 -3.90
C PHE A 7 17.36 -3.12 -4.18
N ALA A 8 17.46 -3.81 -5.30
CA ALA A 8 16.62 -4.98 -5.56
C ALA A 8 16.86 -6.06 -4.50
N GLY A 9 15.78 -6.54 -3.89
CA GLY A 9 15.80 -7.47 -2.77
C GLY A 9 15.90 -6.82 -1.38
N ARG A 10 16.08 -5.49 -1.29
CA ARG A 10 16.15 -4.79 0.00
C ARG A 10 14.77 -4.77 0.65
N THR A 11 14.77 -5.10 1.95
CA THR A 11 13.60 -4.98 2.82
C THR A 11 13.83 -3.84 3.82
N TYR A 12 12.83 -3.00 3.99
CA TYR A 12 12.85 -1.87 4.92
C TYR A 12 12.24 -2.30 6.27
N PRO A 13 12.59 -1.61 7.37
CA PRO A 13 11.92 -1.83 8.66
C PRO A 13 10.41 -1.62 8.55
N PRO A 14 9.61 -2.32 9.37
CA PRO A 14 8.17 -2.12 9.39
C PRO A 14 7.79 -0.65 9.61
N SER A 15 6.71 -0.21 8.98
CA SER A 15 6.14 1.11 9.20
C SER A 15 5.66 1.26 10.66
N ALA A 16 5.47 2.51 11.11
CA ALA A 16 4.75 2.77 12.33
C ALA A 16 3.34 2.15 12.28
N VAL A 17 2.81 1.77 13.44
CA VAL A 17 1.46 1.20 13.55
C VAL A 17 0.43 2.19 13.03
N TYR A 18 -0.44 1.71 12.16
CA TYR A 18 -1.62 2.41 11.68
C TYR A 18 -2.86 1.82 12.32
N GLU A 19 -3.61 2.62 13.06
CA GLU A 19 -4.88 2.22 13.65
C GLU A 19 -6.02 2.52 12.69
N VAL A 20 -6.78 1.48 12.34
CA VAL A 20 -7.90 1.58 11.39
C VAL A 20 -9.13 2.14 12.11
N GLY A 21 -9.43 3.41 11.87
CA GLY A 21 -10.57 4.10 12.47
C GLY A 21 -11.83 4.01 11.63
N ARG A 22 -12.99 3.97 12.29
CA ARG A 22 -14.33 3.95 11.66
C ARG A 22 -14.54 5.11 10.71
N GLU A 23 -14.19 6.32 11.14
CA GLU A 23 -14.37 7.53 10.33
C GLU A 23 -13.45 7.53 9.10
N LYS A 24 -12.24 6.97 9.21
CA LYS A 24 -11.34 6.86 8.08
C LYS A 24 -11.84 5.87 7.03
N ILE A 25 -12.46 4.77 7.46
CA ILE A 25 -13.11 3.82 6.54
C ILE A 25 -14.24 4.53 5.78
N ARG A 26 -15.10 5.28 6.49
CA ARG A 26 -16.19 6.04 5.87
C ARG A 26 -15.68 7.08 4.90
N GLU A 27 -14.72 7.89 5.30
CA GLU A 27 -14.10 8.93 4.48
C GLU A 27 -13.48 8.33 3.20
N PHE A 28 -12.79 7.20 3.32
CA PHE A 28 -12.22 6.52 2.16
C PHE A 28 -13.29 5.98 1.22
N ALA A 29 -14.33 5.35 1.75
CA ALA A 29 -15.46 4.86 0.95
C ALA A 29 -16.17 6.01 0.22
N ASP A 30 -16.35 7.17 0.87
CA ASP A 30 -16.89 8.36 0.25
C ASP A 30 -15.98 8.89 -0.86
N ALA A 31 -14.69 8.94 -0.62
CA ALA A 31 -13.70 9.43 -1.59
C ALA A 31 -13.66 8.60 -2.88
N ILE A 32 -13.89 7.29 -2.79
CA ILE A 32 -13.97 6.41 -3.97
C ILE A 32 -15.40 6.24 -4.49
N SER A 33 -16.37 6.97 -3.92
CA SER A 33 -17.78 6.91 -4.29
C SER A 33 -18.41 5.51 -4.14
N ASP A 34 -17.96 4.73 -3.16
CA ASP A 34 -18.52 3.41 -2.86
C ASP A 34 -19.58 3.52 -1.74
N PRO A 35 -20.87 3.37 -2.07
CA PRO A 35 -21.96 3.54 -1.12
C PRO A 35 -22.25 2.28 -0.29
N ASN A 36 -21.47 1.22 -0.42
CA ASN A 36 -21.77 -0.06 0.23
C ASN A 36 -21.90 0.10 1.75
N PRO A 37 -23.03 -0.31 2.34
CA PRO A 37 -23.29 -0.15 3.77
C PRO A 37 -22.34 -0.96 4.68
N VAL A 38 -21.65 -1.98 4.17
CA VAL A 38 -20.68 -2.76 4.97
C VAL A 38 -19.50 -1.93 5.48
N TYR A 39 -19.23 -0.78 4.86
CA TYR A 39 -18.19 0.17 5.29
C TYR A 39 -18.69 1.21 6.28
N ARG A 40 -19.99 1.24 6.60
CA ARG A 40 -20.65 2.32 7.34
C ARG A 40 -21.50 1.84 8.50
N ASP A 41 -22.19 0.72 8.32
CA ASP A 41 -23.19 0.20 9.24
C ASP A 41 -22.75 -1.17 9.79
N PRO A 42 -22.48 -1.26 11.11
CA PRO A 42 -22.13 -2.54 11.73
C PRO A 42 -23.16 -3.65 11.52
N ALA A 43 -24.47 -3.32 11.51
CA ALA A 43 -25.52 -4.31 11.29
C ALA A 43 -25.46 -4.88 9.87
N ALA A 44 -25.19 -4.03 8.87
CA ALA A 44 -25.01 -4.47 7.50
C ALA A 44 -23.77 -5.36 7.36
N ALA A 45 -22.65 -5.00 7.99
CA ALA A 45 -21.45 -5.82 8.00
C ALA A 45 -21.69 -7.19 8.67
N GLN A 46 -22.40 -7.23 9.78
CA GLN A 46 -22.75 -8.46 10.49
C GLN A 46 -23.64 -9.37 9.64
N ALA A 47 -24.55 -8.83 8.85
CA ALA A 47 -25.37 -9.60 7.92
C ALA A 47 -24.54 -10.35 6.86
N TYR A 48 -23.33 -9.85 6.55
CA TYR A 48 -22.36 -10.51 5.66
C TYR A 48 -21.30 -11.34 6.39
N GLY A 49 -21.44 -11.55 7.72
CA GLY A 49 -20.57 -12.39 8.51
C GLY A 49 -19.33 -11.70 9.10
N HIS A 50 -19.30 -10.38 9.10
CA HIS A 50 -18.24 -9.60 9.74
C HIS A 50 -18.67 -9.14 11.14
N ASP A 51 -17.74 -9.02 12.09
CA ASP A 51 -18.07 -8.59 13.45
C ASP A 51 -18.44 -7.11 13.52
N ASP A 52 -17.84 -6.28 12.65
CA ASP A 52 -18.05 -4.84 12.54
C ASP A 52 -17.72 -4.39 11.11
N VAL A 53 -17.79 -3.09 10.84
CA VAL A 53 -17.48 -2.56 9.50
C VAL A 53 -16.08 -2.97 9.04
N ILE A 54 -15.98 -3.25 7.76
CA ILE A 54 -14.73 -3.54 7.06
C ILE A 54 -14.33 -2.35 6.19
N ALA A 55 -13.06 -2.31 5.79
CA ALA A 55 -12.59 -1.29 4.87
C ALA A 55 -12.80 -1.72 3.40
N PRO A 56 -12.95 -0.76 2.49
CA PRO A 56 -12.97 -1.03 1.06
C PRO A 56 -11.72 -1.78 0.58
N PRO A 57 -11.81 -2.59 -0.50
CA PRO A 57 -10.69 -3.42 -0.96
C PRO A 57 -9.41 -2.68 -1.33
N THR A 58 -9.48 -1.39 -1.65
CA THR A 58 -8.29 -0.57 -1.97
C THR A 58 -7.77 0.24 -0.78
N PHE A 59 -8.44 0.17 0.37
CA PHE A 59 -8.04 0.87 1.60
C PHE A 59 -6.58 0.61 2.03
N PRO A 60 -6.01 -0.60 1.86
CA PRO A 60 -4.64 -0.87 2.28
C PRO A 60 -3.58 0.01 1.61
N VAL A 61 -3.90 0.72 0.54
CA VAL A 61 -2.99 1.70 -0.09
C VAL A 61 -2.50 2.74 0.92
N ILE A 62 -3.35 3.11 1.90
CA ILE A 62 -2.97 4.07 2.95
C ILE A 62 -1.79 3.54 3.79
N VAL A 63 -1.82 2.25 4.11
CA VAL A 63 -0.78 1.61 4.93
C VAL A 63 0.46 1.29 4.11
N SER A 64 0.29 0.73 2.91
CA SER A 64 1.40 0.37 2.02
C SER A 64 2.22 1.60 1.58
N GLN A 65 1.57 2.72 1.26
CA GLN A 65 2.27 3.95 0.89
C GLN A 65 3.13 4.53 2.01
N ARG A 66 2.74 4.36 3.28
CA ARG A 66 3.57 4.77 4.41
C ARG A 66 4.87 3.98 4.47
N ALA A 67 4.84 2.68 4.19
CA ALA A 67 6.03 1.87 4.09
C ALA A 67 6.87 2.22 2.85
N THR A 68 6.22 2.46 1.72
CA THR A 68 6.86 2.83 0.46
C THR A 68 7.60 4.17 0.55
N ALA A 69 7.13 5.10 1.37
CA ALA A 69 7.77 6.40 1.56
C ALA A 69 9.22 6.26 2.03
N GLY A 70 9.54 5.28 2.88
CA GLY A 70 10.91 5.02 3.32
C GLY A 70 11.88 4.70 2.19
N ALA A 71 11.41 4.00 1.16
CA ALA A 71 12.20 3.70 -0.03
C ALA A 71 12.24 4.87 -1.02
N ILE A 72 11.08 5.49 -1.29
CA ILE A 72 10.97 6.59 -2.26
C ILE A 72 11.86 7.78 -1.88
N PHE A 73 11.95 8.08 -0.58
CA PHE A 73 12.76 9.19 -0.07
C PHE A 73 14.16 8.78 0.38
N ASP A 74 14.57 7.52 0.14
CA ASP A 74 15.94 7.09 0.38
C ASP A 74 16.87 7.72 -0.67
N PRO A 75 17.80 8.60 -0.28
CA PRO A 75 18.65 9.31 -1.23
C PRO A 75 19.58 8.37 -2.00
N GLU A 76 19.92 7.21 -1.44
CA GLU A 76 20.80 6.23 -2.09
C GLU A 76 20.08 5.42 -3.18
N LEU A 77 18.74 5.36 -3.16
CA LEU A 77 17.95 4.76 -4.24
C LEU A 77 18.01 5.61 -5.51
N GLY A 78 18.11 6.94 -5.35
CA GLY A 78 18.23 7.88 -6.46
C GLY A 78 16.91 8.17 -7.19
N LEU A 79 15.77 7.98 -6.53
CA LEU A 79 14.46 8.22 -7.13
C LEU A 79 14.13 9.71 -7.18
N ASP A 80 13.83 10.23 -8.38
CA ASP A 80 13.31 11.57 -8.56
C ASP A 80 11.77 11.56 -8.49
N TYR A 81 11.24 11.97 -7.34
CA TYR A 81 9.79 11.94 -7.08
C TYR A 81 8.98 12.81 -8.06
N SER A 82 9.58 13.86 -8.63
CA SER A 82 8.89 14.74 -9.61
C SER A 82 8.54 14.02 -10.91
N ARG A 83 9.16 12.88 -11.16
CA ARG A 83 8.97 12.04 -12.36
C ARG A 83 8.20 10.76 -12.11
N VAL A 84 7.73 10.56 -10.89
CA VAL A 84 7.03 9.33 -10.50
C VAL A 84 5.63 9.29 -11.09
N VAL A 85 5.31 8.14 -11.66
CA VAL A 85 3.95 7.77 -12.06
C VAL A 85 3.62 6.42 -11.41
N HIS A 86 2.45 6.31 -10.83
CA HIS A 86 1.94 5.05 -10.31
C HIS A 86 1.41 4.21 -11.48
N GLY A 87 2.02 3.07 -11.74
CA GLY A 87 1.68 2.21 -12.87
C GLY A 87 0.63 1.16 -12.55
N GLU A 88 0.77 0.49 -11.42
CA GLU A 88 -0.11 -0.60 -11.00
C GLU A 88 -0.14 -0.73 -9.48
N GLU A 89 -1.29 -1.13 -8.97
CA GLU A 89 -1.46 -1.55 -7.58
C GLU A 89 -2.31 -2.82 -7.55
N ARG A 90 -1.85 -3.85 -6.82
CA ARG A 90 -2.54 -5.13 -6.69
C ARG A 90 -2.53 -5.58 -5.23
N PHE A 91 -3.70 -5.96 -4.72
CA PHE A 91 -3.87 -6.45 -3.37
C PHE A 91 -4.21 -7.93 -3.36
N VAL A 92 -3.51 -8.71 -2.53
CA VAL A 92 -3.79 -10.12 -2.28
C VAL A 92 -4.15 -10.26 -0.82
N TYR A 93 -5.41 -10.55 -0.54
CA TYR A 93 -5.97 -10.59 0.80
C TYR A 93 -5.87 -11.96 1.45
N THR A 94 -5.53 -11.96 2.75
CA THR A 94 -5.75 -13.08 3.66
C THR A 94 -7.11 -12.93 4.34
N ARG A 95 -7.44 -11.72 4.76
CA ARG A 95 -8.75 -11.32 5.28
C ARG A 95 -9.02 -9.84 5.02
N PRO A 96 -10.27 -9.37 5.12
CA PRO A 96 -10.57 -7.94 5.05
C PRO A 96 -9.87 -7.15 6.16
N VAL A 97 -9.55 -5.88 5.86
CA VAL A 97 -9.17 -4.90 6.87
C VAL A 97 -10.44 -4.51 7.64
N ARG A 98 -10.36 -4.47 8.96
CA ARG A 98 -11.49 -4.19 9.87
C ARG A 98 -11.21 -2.94 10.69
N VAL A 99 -12.29 -2.30 11.14
CA VAL A 99 -12.17 -1.25 12.17
C VAL A 99 -11.48 -1.81 13.42
N GLY A 100 -10.55 -1.03 13.98
CA GLY A 100 -9.78 -1.42 15.15
C GLY A 100 -8.51 -2.21 14.86
N ASP A 101 -8.27 -2.63 13.61
CA ASP A 101 -7.00 -3.22 13.23
C ASP A 101 -5.84 -2.27 13.51
N ARG A 102 -4.76 -2.79 14.05
CA ARG A 102 -3.49 -2.10 14.26
C ARG A 102 -2.47 -2.69 13.31
N LEU A 103 -2.20 -2.01 12.20
CA LEU A 103 -1.48 -2.55 11.05
C LEU A 103 -0.08 -1.96 10.94
N THR A 104 0.87 -2.79 10.54
CA THR A 104 2.20 -2.39 10.06
C THR A 104 2.40 -2.91 8.64
N ALA A 105 3.23 -2.24 7.87
CA ALA A 105 3.62 -2.71 6.54
C ALA A 105 5.14 -2.82 6.45
N THR A 106 5.61 -3.93 5.91
CA THR A 106 7.02 -4.18 5.63
C THR A 106 7.24 -4.17 4.13
N LEU A 107 8.02 -3.20 3.65
CA LEU A 107 8.29 -3.03 2.23
C LEU A 107 9.51 -3.83 1.81
N THR A 108 9.40 -4.53 0.69
CA THR A 108 10.52 -5.12 -0.05
C THR A 108 10.52 -4.55 -1.46
N ILE A 109 11.68 -4.09 -1.92
CA ILE A 109 11.90 -3.79 -3.34
C ILE A 109 12.15 -5.13 -4.04
N GLU A 110 11.22 -5.56 -4.89
CA GLU A 110 11.35 -6.85 -5.59
C GLU A 110 12.18 -6.73 -6.86
N THR A 111 11.95 -5.67 -7.63
CA THR A 111 12.61 -5.48 -8.93
C THR A 111 12.93 -4.03 -9.20
N ILE A 112 14.07 -3.80 -9.83
CA ILE A 112 14.43 -2.54 -10.46
C ILE A 112 14.88 -2.86 -11.89
N ARG A 113 14.26 -2.22 -12.86
CA ARG A 113 14.59 -2.41 -14.28
C ARG A 113 14.40 -1.14 -15.07
N SER A 114 15.17 -0.98 -16.14
CA SER A 114 15.02 0.15 -17.06
C SER A 114 14.42 -0.35 -18.37
N VAL A 115 13.37 0.32 -18.84
CA VAL A 115 12.66 -0.02 -20.08
C VAL A 115 12.35 1.27 -20.83
N ALA A 116 12.80 1.35 -22.09
CA ALA A 116 12.55 2.49 -22.97
C ALA A 116 12.85 3.86 -22.32
N GLY A 117 13.96 3.95 -21.59
CA GLY A 117 14.39 5.20 -20.93
C GLY A 117 13.69 5.52 -19.61
N ASN A 118 12.77 4.68 -19.15
CA ASN A 118 12.12 4.81 -17.85
C ASN A 118 12.65 3.76 -16.89
N ASP A 119 12.75 4.10 -15.61
CA ASP A 119 13.02 3.11 -14.57
C ASP A 119 11.71 2.61 -13.97
N ILE A 120 11.63 1.30 -13.77
CA ILE A 120 10.47 0.61 -13.22
C ILE A 120 10.87 -0.04 -11.91
N LEU A 121 10.23 0.38 -10.84
CA LEU A 121 10.40 -0.12 -9.48
C LEU A 121 9.19 -1.00 -9.12
N GLY A 122 9.41 -2.28 -8.91
CA GLY A 122 8.40 -3.20 -8.38
C GLY A 122 8.59 -3.37 -6.87
N THR A 123 7.54 -3.16 -6.10
CA THR A 123 7.56 -3.30 -4.64
C THR A 123 6.49 -4.26 -4.14
N ARG A 124 6.75 -4.87 -2.99
CA ARG A 124 5.80 -5.64 -2.21
C ARG A 124 5.75 -5.08 -0.79
N ALA A 125 4.56 -4.77 -0.31
CA ALA A 125 4.32 -4.40 1.07
C ALA A 125 3.48 -5.47 1.76
N ASP A 126 4.08 -6.18 2.71
CA ASP A 126 3.38 -7.17 3.53
C ASP A 126 2.73 -6.45 4.71
N VAL A 127 1.40 -6.38 4.71
CA VAL A 127 0.59 -5.73 5.74
C VAL A 127 0.10 -6.78 6.73
N ALA A 128 0.46 -6.59 7.98
CA ALA A 128 0.09 -7.48 9.07
C ALA A 128 -0.38 -6.68 10.29
N THR A 129 -1.08 -7.34 11.21
CA THR A 129 -1.36 -6.74 12.51
C THR A 129 -0.07 -6.55 13.32
N GLU A 130 -0.12 -5.68 14.31
CA GLU A 130 0.98 -5.46 15.26
C GLU A 130 1.45 -6.78 15.93
N SER A 131 0.54 -7.75 16.07
CA SER A 131 0.85 -9.08 16.62
C SER A 131 1.39 -10.08 15.58
N GLY A 132 1.49 -9.69 14.30
CA GLY A 132 2.06 -10.51 13.23
C GLY A 132 1.05 -11.31 12.41
N GLU A 133 -0.26 -11.15 12.60
CA GLU A 133 -1.28 -11.79 11.76
C GLU A 133 -1.27 -11.18 10.34
N PRO A 134 -1.06 -11.97 9.28
CA PRO A 134 -1.11 -11.46 7.91
C PRO A 134 -2.52 -10.99 7.54
N VAL A 135 -2.63 -9.84 6.88
CA VAL A 135 -3.91 -9.27 6.47
C VAL A 135 -4.00 -9.15 4.95
N VAL A 136 -3.03 -8.48 4.34
CA VAL A 136 -3.01 -8.24 2.90
C VAL A 136 -1.59 -8.00 2.43
N THR A 137 -1.26 -8.42 1.21
CA THR A 137 -0.02 -8.05 0.53
C THR A 137 -0.36 -7.09 -0.61
N ALA A 138 0.28 -5.92 -0.61
CA ALA A 138 0.15 -4.92 -1.67
C ALA A 138 1.38 -4.97 -2.59
N TYR A 139 1.15 -5.17 -3.88
CA TYR A 139 2.17 -5.09 -4.91
C TYR A 139 1.99 -3.79 -5.69
N SER A 140 3.05 -3.04 -5.86
CA SER A 140 3.01 -1.75 -6.55
C SER A 140 4.07 -1.69 -7.64
N THR A 141 3.71 -1.10 -8.78
CA THR A 141 4.65 -0.74 -9.83
C THR A 141 4.74 0.76 -9.94
N ILE A 142 5.92 1.29 -9.68
CA ILE A 142 6.24 2.71 -9.77
C ILE A 142 7.12 2.92 -11.00
N ILE A 143 6.75 3.88 -11.82
CA ILE A 143 7.52 4.24 -13.02
C ILE A 143 8.15 5.60 -12.78
N VAL A 144 9.47 5.68 -12.88
CA VAL A 144 10.22 6.94 -12.87
C VAL A 144 10.54 7.30 -14.32
N ARG A 145 9.87 8.31 -14.84
CA ARG A 145 10.06 8.72 -16.24
C ARG A 145 11.48 9.25 -16.45
N GLY A 146 12.07 8.87 -17.57
CA GLY A 146 13.35 9.39 -18.01
C GLY A 146 13.28 10.91 -18.29
N PRO A 147 14.44 11.59 -18.44
CA PRO A 147 14.46 12.96 -18.90
C PRO A 147 13.79 13.04 -20.28
N GLU A 148 12.95 14.05 -20.46
CA GLU A 148 12.43 14.35 -21.80
C GLU A 148 13.62 14.71 -22.71
N ALA A 149 13.65 14.11 -23.91
CA ALA A 149 14.67 14.37 -24.90
C ALA A 149 14.44 15.73 -25.57
#